data_622340eda0205cf4bd889e412a7507e0
#
_entry.id   622340eda0205cf4bd889e412a7507e0
#
_cell.length_a   1.000
_cell.length_b   1.000
_cell.length_c   1.000
_cell.angle_alpha   90.00
_cell.angle_beta   90.00
_cell.angle_gamma   90.00
#
_symmetry.space_group_name_H-M   'P 1'
#
loop_
_entity.id
_entity.type
_entity.pdbx_description
1 polymer ?
#
loop_
_entity_poly.entity_id
_entity_poly.type
_entity_poly.pdbx_seq_one_letter_code
_entity_poly.pdbx_strand_id
1 'polypeptide(L)'
;FISYDFVYSIVGKTEEVDNLLEDFYISGVFDLVGANKEYIKVHFPISDYLTRSKAKIDSNFKITLKSKITSFIKDEGEVKDFQDVSELLHNIKGAIIAGYSLPEKYYIPSFVLKTIVELYYMENYKSVISLIDKVLDNANRLDKDLIREFKYWLCLSLARERDPRFELEVQFIEGADYNYLYGFYFRIKKQLDNAENYLRGALDKNANFQRAKRELVNVLLLKSKFTEVLSMAKSNYENQKLNAFHIQAYFISLTRKKYLSKDDKDVIDELLKNIERSSDFRAKEIASVMKGEYLYYVVNDTTSAIRTLRECLDKNKSKHYPKKAINDIYKKIGMIGVANEIDTKYNEEDETYDKWNHSP
;
A
#
# COMPACT_ATOMS: atom_id res chain seq x y z
N PHE A 1 13.66 0.84 -17.19
CA PHE A 1 14.46 0.74 -18.43
C PHE A 1 15.28 2.01 -18.58
N ILE A 2 16.55 1.91 -18.93
CA ILE A 2 17.47 3.04 -19.11
C ILE A 2 18.19 2.76 -20.42
N SER A 3 18.28 3.77 -21.34
CA SER A 3 19.04 3.59 -22.58
C SER A 3 20.55 3.63 -22.32
N TYR A 4 21.32 2.96 -23.17
CA TYR A 4 22.78 3.03 -23.14
C TYR A 4 23.26 4.49 -23.29
N ASP A 5 22.65 5.26 -24.17
CA ASP A 5 23.01 6.67 -24.40
C ASP A 5 22.80 7.52 -23.15
N PHE A 6 21.74 7.26 -22.39
CA PHE A 6 21.52 7.93 -21.11
C PHE A 6 22.60 7.55 -20.07
N VAL A 7 22.97 6.26 -19.97
CA VAL A 7 24.05 5.82 -19.08
C VAL A 7 25.36 6.52 -19.47
N TYR A 8 25.73 6.45 -20.74
CA TYR A 8 26.95 7.14 -21.24
C TYR A 8 26.93 8.65 -21.04
N SER A 9 25.76 9.27 -21.12
CA SER A 9 25.64 10.71 -20.84
C SER A 9 25.96 11.09 -19.39
N ILE A 10 25.81 10.13 -18.46
CA ILE A 10 26.07 10.34 -17.02
C ILE A 10 27.50 9.99 -16.65
N VAL A 11 27.96 8.80 -17.07
CA VAL A 11 29.27 8.26 -16.63
C VAL A 11 30.39 8.46 -17.65
N GLY A 12 30.05 8.90 -18.86
CA GLY A 12 30.98 9.02 -19.99
C GLY A 12 31.06 7.70 -20.77
N LYS A 13 31.36 7.82 -22.07
CA LYS A 13 31.62 6.67 -22.93
C LYS A 13 33.13 6.42 -22.95
N THR A 14 33.56 5.43 -22.19
CA THR A 14 34.98 5.00 -22.12
C THR A 14 35.03 3.49 -22.25
N GLU A 15 36.15 2.94 -22.67
CA GLU A 15 36.38 1.49 -22.76
C GLU A 15 36.20 0.79 -21.41
N GLU A 16 36.56 1.46 -20.31
CA GLU A 16 36.35 0.95 -18.95
C GLU A 16 34.88 0.81 -18.61
N VAL A 17 34.03 1.78 -19.01
CA VAL A 17 32.56 1.73 -18.81
C VAL A 17 31.93 0.65 -19.69
N ASP A 18 32.38 0.50 -20.92
CA ASP A 18 31.90 -0.54 -21.84
C ASP A 18 32.19 -1.94 -21.28
N ASN A 19 33.42 -2.18 -20.82
CA ASN A 19 33.82 -3.45 -20.19
C ASN A 19 33.01 -3.72 -18.91
N LEU A 20 32.76 -2.71 -18.07
CA LEU A 20 31.96 -2.87 -16.85
C LEU A 20 30.50 -3.20 -17.17
N LEU A 21 29.93 -2.59 -18.20
CA LEU A 21 28.54 -2.88 -18.63
C LEU A 21 28.45 -4.31 -19.21
N GLU A 22 29.48 -4.75 -19.96
CA GLU A 22 29.54 -6.11 -20.47
C GLU A 22 29.64 -7.14 -19.32
N ASP A 23 30.51 -6.89 -18.35
CA ASP A 23 30.64 -7.73 -17.16
C ASP A 23 29.31 -7.82 -16.37
N PHE A 24 28.60 -6.72 -16.21
CA PHE A 24 27.29 -6.72 -15.53
C PHE A 24 26.24 -7.46 -16.33
N TYR A 25 26.25 -7.38 -17.64
CA TYR A 25 25.37 -8.14 -18.52
C TYR A 25 25.66 -9.64 -18.42
N ILE A 26 26.92 -10.06 -18.54
CA ILE A 26 27.35 -11.45 -18.42
C ILE A 26 27.04 -12.02 -17.03
N SER A 27 27.20 -11.21 -15.99
CA SER A 27 26.91 -11.61 -14.59
C SER A 27 25.42 -11.61 -14.28
N GLY A 28 24.53 -11.27 -15.22
CA GLY A 28 23.08 -11.27 -15.01
C GLY A 28 22.62 -10.16 -14.05
N VAL A 29 23.31 -9.03 -13.99
CA VAL A 29 22.88 -7.85 -13.22
C VAL A 29 21.72 -7.17 -13.91
N PHE A 30 21.71 -7.17 -15.22
CA PHE A 30 20.63 -6.63 -16.05
C PHE A 30 20.47 -7.41 -17.37
N ASP A 31 19.29 -7.27 -17.98
CA ASP A 31 19.00 -7.73 -19.34
C ASP A 31 19.08 -6.57 -20.32
N LEU A 32 19.41 -6.89 -21.58
CA LEU A 32 19.26 -6.00 -22.70
C LEU A 32 17.90 -6.21 -23.35
N VAL A 33 17.11 -5.16 -23.46
CA VAL A 33 15.76 -5.19 -24.01
C VAL A 33 15.60 -4.14 -25.12
N GLY A 34 14.53 -4.27 -25.90
CA GLY A 34 14.32 -3.47 -27.10
C GLY A 34 14.66 -4.23 -28.38
N ALA A 35 14.19 -3.74 -29.53
CA ALA A 35 14.40 -4.39 -30.82
C ALA A 35 15.89 -4.53 -31.18
N ASN A 36 16.69 -3.51 -30.82
CA ASN A 36 18.14 -3.45 -31.05
C ASN A 36 18.95 -3.63 -29.76
N LYS A 37 18.31 -4.12 -28.66
CA LYS A 37 18.94 -4.24 -27.33
C LYS A 37 19.51 -2.92 -26.80
N GLU A 38 18.84 -1.83 -27.08
CA GLU A 38 19.25 -0.46 -26.75
C GLU A 38 18.95 -0.05 -25.32
N TYR A 39 18.16 -0.84 -24.58
CA TYR A 39 17.78 -0.53 -23.18
C TYR A 39 18.32 -1.56 -22.21
N ILE A 40 18.72 -1.06 -21.04
CA ILE A 40 19.14 -1.84 -19.87
C ILE A 40 17.94 -2.01 -18.92
N LYS A 41 17.65 -3.24 -18.52
CA LYS A 41 16.67 -3.59 -17.50
C LYS A 41 17.35 -4.30 -16.35
N VAL A 42 17.59 -3.59 -15.24
CA VAL A 42 18.17 -4.20 -14.02
C VAL A 42 17.20 -5.24 -13.44
N HIS A 43 17.72 -6.40 -13.07
CA HIS A 43 16.94 -7.46 -12.45
C HIS A 43 16.34 -7.03 -11.12
N PHE A 44 15.07 -7.37 -10.89
CA PHE A 44 14.32 -6.94 -9.71
C PHE A 44 15.03 -7.26 -8.38
N PRO A 45 15.61 -8.44 -8.14
CA PRO A 45 16.31 -8.73 -6.88
C PRO A 45 17.48 -7.78 -6.60
N ILE A 46 18.20 -7.38 -7.65
CA ILE A 46 19.34 -6.47 -7.53
C ILE A 46 18.86 -5.05 -7.28
N SER A 47 17.85 -4.59 -8.01
CA SER A 47 17.23 -3.28 -7.81
C SER A 47 16.63 -3.16 -6.40
N ASP A 48 15.95 -4.20 -5.93
CA ASP A 48 15.38 -4.27 -4.58
C ASP A 48 16.47 -4.28 -3.50
N TYR A 49 17.55 -5.06 -3.69
CA TYR A 49 18.70 -5.07 -2.80
C TYR A 49 19.36 -3.68 -2.70
N LEU A 50 19.64 -3.03 -3.83
CA LEU A 50 20.26 -1.70 -3.86
C LEU A 50 19.37 -0.65 -3.16
N THR A 51 18.06 -0.75 -3.32
CA THR A 51 17.09 0.13 -2.68
C THR A 51 17.06 -0.09 -1.16
N ARG A 52 17.07 -1.34 -0.72
CA ARG A 52 17.03 -1.68 0.73
C ARG A 52 18.36 -1.44 1.42
N SER A 53 19.48 -1.68 0.75
CA SER A 53 20.82 -1.52 1.33
C SER A 53 21.19 -0.06 1.59
N LYS A 54 20.33 0.92 1.18
CA LYS A 54 20.63 2.35 1.24
C LYS A 54 22.02 2.65 0.68
N ALA A 55 22.36 2.01 -0.46
CA ALA A 55 23.63 2.22 -1.12
C ALA A 55 23.93 3.72 -1.18
N LYS A 56 25.04 4.12 -0.55
CA LYS A 56 25.42 5.55 -0.53
C LYS A 56 25.83 5.95 -1.94
N ILE A 57 24.91 6.59 -2.63
CA ILE A 57 25.22 7.20 -3.93
C ILE A 57 26.01 8.48 -3.65
N ASP A 58 27.15 8.63 -4.30
CA ASP A 58 27.98 9.83 -4.19
C ASP A 58 27.17 11.10 -4.48
N SER A 59 27.40 12.14 -3.69
CA SER A 59 26.71 13.42 -3.81
C SER A 59 26.96 14.07 -5.18
N ASN A 60 28.17 13.95 -5.73
CA ASN A 60 28.49 14.45 -7.04
C ASN A 60 27.74 13.72 -8.15
N PHE A 61 27.57 12.39 -8.02
CA PHE A 61 26.77 11.60 -8.94
C PHE A 61 25.30 12.03 -8.93
N LYS A 62 24.73 12.30 -7.74
CA LYS A 62 23.37 12.82 -7.61
C LYS A 62 23.19 14.17 -8.31
N ILE A 63 24.17 15.07 -8.17
CA ILE A 63 24.14 16.38 -8.82
C ILE A 63 24.23 16.22 -10.34
N THR A 64 25.14 15.38 -10.82
CA THR A 64 25.32 15.10 -12.25
C THR A 64 24.06 14.45 -12.83
N LEU A 65 23.49 13.44 -12.17
CA LEU A 65 22.25 12.80 -12.56
C LEU A 65 21.09 13.80 -12.64
N LYS A 66 20.94 14.66 -11.61
CA LYS A 66 19.93 15.73 -11.60
C LYS A 66 20.11 16.71 -12.76
N SER A 67 21.34 17.14 -13.02
CA SER A 67 21.66 18.05 -14.11
C SER A 67 21.32 17.42 -15.47
N LYS A 68 21.68 16.15 -15.68
CA LYS A 68 21.42 15.42 -16.93
C LYS A 68 19.93 15.14 -17.15
N ILE A 69 19.20 14.74 -16.13
CA ILE A 69 17.72 14.58 -16.21
C ILE A 69 17.11 15.95 -16.57
N THR A 70 17.56 17.03 -15.93
CA THR A 70 17.05 18.37 -16.21
C THR A 70 17.39 18.85 -17.62
N SER A 71 18.60 18.59 -18.13
CA SER A 71 18.98 18.93 -19.51
C SER A 71 18.20 18.09 -20.52
N PHE A 72 18.09 16.78 -20.31
CA PHE A 72 17.31 15.88 -21.17
C PHE A 72 15.84 16.31 -21.28
N ILE A 73 15.27 16.79 -20.18
CA ILE A 73 13.89 17.32 -20.16
C ILE A 73 13.80 18.69 -20.83
N LYS A 74 14.89 19.49 -20.83
CA LYS A 74 14.94 20.84 -21.44
C LYS A 74 15.28 20.83 -22.93
N ASP A 75 16.13 19.89 -23.36
CA ASP A 75 16.49 19.72 -24.76
C ASP A 75 15.32 19.08 -25.51
N GLU A 76 14.36 19.93 -25.89
CA GLU A 76 13.27 19.57 -26.79
C GLU A 76 13.79 19.43 -28.23
N GLY A 77 14.67 18.47 -28.44
CA GLY A 77 14.84 17.92 -29.77
C GLY A 77 13.50 17.32 -30.20
N GLU A 78 13.06 17.57 -31.42
CA GLU A 78 11.84 16.99 -31.99
C GLU A 78 11.71 15.51 -31.60
N VAL A 79 10.71 15.20 -30.77
CA VAL A 79 10.36 13.82 -30.42
C VAL A 79 9.90 13.14 -31.71
N LYS A 80 10.81 12.41 -32.35
CA LYS A 80 10.59 11.87 -33.70
C LYS A 80 10.01 10.47 -33.70
N ASP A 81 10.04 9.76 -32.56
CA ASP A 81 9.63 8.36 -32.51
C ASP A 81 8.85 8.01 -31.23
N PHE A 82 7.98 7.00 -31.30
CA PHE A 82 7.18 6.50 -30.17
C PHE A 82 8.07 5.94 -29.03
N GLN A 83 9.27 5.48 -29.34
CA GLN A 83 10.28 5.05 -28.37
C GLN A 83 10.78 6.20 -27.51
N ASP A 84 11.06 7.36 -28.10
CA ASP A 84 11.51 8.57 -27.40
C ASP A 84 10.44 9.06 -26.40
N VAL A 85 9.16 8.93 -26.76
CA VAL A 85 8.03 9.27 -25.86
C VAL A 85 7.99 8.34 -24.64
N SER A 86 8.23 7.05 -24.82
CA SER A 86 8.22 6.07 -23.72
C SER A 86 9.36 6.32 -22.75
N GLU A 87 10.55 6.63 -23.24
CA GLU A 87 11.72 6.96 -22.42
C GLU A 87 11.52 8.30 -21.69
N LEU A 88 11.00 9.31 -22.37
CA LEU A 88 10.66 10.60 -21.77
C LEU A 88 9.67 10.43 -20.63
N LEU A 89 8.59 9.68 -20.83
CA LEU A 89 7.59 9.38 -19.79
C LEU A 89 8.18 8.63 -18.60
N HIS A 90 9.10 7.70 -18.85
CA HIS A 90 9.80 6.96 -17.79
C HIS A 90 10.70 7.89 -16.96
N ASN A 91 11.45 8.77 -17.61
CA ASN A 91 12.33 9.75 -16.96
C ASN A 91 11.53 10.80 -16.18
N ILE A 92 10.41 11.29 -16.74
CA ILE A 92 9.47 12.18 -16.04
C ILE A 92 8.94 11.49 -14.78
N LYS A 93 8.52 10.24 -14.88
CA LYS A 93 8.05 9.45 -13.73
C LYS A 93 9.13 9.31 -12.66
N GLY A 94 10.34 8.96 -13.05
CA GLY A 94 11.50 8.86 -12.15
C GLY A 94 11.80 10.17 -11.45
N ALA A 95 11.76 11.28 -12.16
CA ALA A 95 11.98 12.62 -11.62
C ALA A 95 10.88 13.03 -10.62
N ILE A 96 9.61 12.72 -10.92
CA ILE A 96 8.48 12.98 -10.01
C ILE A 96 8.63 12.18 -8.71
N ILE A 97 8.94 10.89 -8.81
CA ILE A 97 9.12 10.01 -7.64
C ILE A 97 10.31 10.47 -6.79
N ALA A 98 11.39 10.92 -7.43
CA ALA A 98 12.57 11.46 -6.75
C ALA A 98 12.37 12.88 -6.17
N GLY A 99 11.19 13.48 -6.36
CA GLY A 99 10.85 14.80 -5.85
C GLY A 99 11.50 15.97 -6.61
N TYR A 100 11.99 15.75 -7.83
CA TYR A 100 12.55 16.82 -8.65
C TYR A 100 11.45 17.76 -9.15
N SER A 101 11.75 19.07 -9.17
CA SER A 101 10.88 20.06 -9.79
C SER A 101 11.01 19.97 -11.30
N LEU A 102 9.89 19.66 -11.98
CA LEU A 102 9.80 19.61 -13.42
C LEU A 102 9.11 20.87 -13.98
N PRO A 103 9.38 21.27 -15.23
CA PRO A 103 8.56 22.24 -15.92
C PRO A 103 7.09 21.81 -15.98
N GLU A 104 6.17 22.77 -15.86
CA GLU A 104 4.71 22.55 -15.77
C GLU A 104 4.14 21.65 -16.88
N LYS A 105 4.65 21.80 -18.11
CA LYS A 105 4.23 21.02 -19.28
C LYS A 105 4.38 19.50 -19.16
N TYR A 106 5.22 19.02 -18.24
CA TYR A 106 5.45 17.60 -18.00
C TYR A 106 4.49 16.99 -16.95
N TYR A 107 3.72 17.82 -16.28
CA TYR A 107 2.66 17.33 -15.39
C TYR A 107 1.42 16.94 -16.18
N ILE A 108 1.53 15.89 -17.02
CA ILE A 108 0.39 15.33 -17.73
C ILE A 108 -0.56 14.71 -16.69
N PRO A 109 -1.79 15.21 -16.56
CA PRO A 109 -2.68 14.89 -15.44
C PRO A 109 -2.93 13.38 -15.25
N SER A 110 -3.16 12.63 -16.31
CA SER A 110 -3.42 11.19 -16.23
C SER A 110 -2.18 10.39 -15.78
N PHE A 111 -1.01 10.84 -16.15
CA PHE A 111 0.26 10.25 -15.75
C PHE A 111 0.57 10.55 -14.28
N VAL A 112 0.36 11.81 -13.87
CA VAL A 112 0.52 12.23 -12.48
C VAL A 112 -0.45 11.45 -11.58
N LEU A 113 -1.71 11.29 -11.98
CA LEU A 113 -2.69 10.52 -11.23
C LEU A 113 -2.25 9.05 -11.07
N LYS A 114 -1.73 8.43 -12.13
CA LYS A 114 -1.19 7.07 -12.04
C LYS A 114 -0.03 6.98 -11.05
N THR A 115 0.89 7.94 -11.08
CA THR A 115 2.03 8.01 -10.14
C THR A 115 1.56 8.21 -8.70
N ILE A 116 0.56 9.07 -8.47
CA ILE A 116 -0.08 9.27 -7.16
C ILE A 116 -0.62 7.96 -6.62
N VAL A 117 -1.37 7.22 -7.45
CA VAL A 117 -1.96 5.92 -7.06
C VAL A 117 -0.86 4.92 -6.70
N GLU A 118 0.19 4.83 -7.50
CA GLU A 118 1.34 3.94 -7.22
C GLU A 118 2.03 4.33 -5.91
N LEU A 119 2.36 5.61 -5.70
CA LEU A 119 2.98 6.10 -4.46
C LEU A 119 2.10 5.83 -3.24
N TYR A 120 0.78 6.00 -3.37
CA TYR A 120 -0.16 5.71 -2.29
C TYR A 120 -0.12 4.23 -1.88
N TYR A 121 -0.11 3.31 -2.85
CA TYR A 121 -0.01 1.87 -2.57
C TYR A 121 1.38 1.44 -2.09
N MET A 122 2.43 2.24 -2.37
CA MET A 122 3.77 2.08 -1.76
C MET A 122 3.85 2.70 -0.36
N GLU A 123 2.74 3.17 0.19
CA GLU A 123 2.64 3.82 1.50
C GLU A 123 3.48 5.13 1.62
N ASN A 124 3.84 5.72 0.49
CA ASN A 124 4.60 6.97 0.45
C ASN A 124 3.66 8.20 0.40
N TYR A 125 2.89 8.38 1.46
CA TYR A 125 1.83 9.40 1.52
C TYR A 125 2.37 10.83 1.47
N LYS A 126 3.54 11.10 2.04
CA LYS A 126 4.18 12.43 1.99
C LYS A 126 4.52 12.84 0.56
N SER A 127 5.04 11.91 -0.24
CA SER A 127 5.31 12.18 -1.65
C SER A 127 4.02 12.40 -2.44
N VAL A 128 2.95 11.67 -2.13
CA VAL A 128 1.60 11.91 -2.71
C VAL A 128 1.13 13.32 -2.42
N ILE A 129 1.18 13.74 -1.15
CA ILE A 129 0.75 15.08 -0.72
C ILE A 129 1.55 16.16 -1.44
N SER A 130 2.89 16.07 -1.41
CA SER A 130 3.77 17.03 -2.07
C SER A 130 3.56 17.12 -3.58
N LEU A 131 3.31 15.99 -4.24
CA LEU A 131 3.05 15.95 -5.68
C LEU A 131 1.71 16.61 -6.02
N ILE A 132 0.65 16.29 -5.25
CA ILE A 132 -0.67 16.88 -5.49
C ILE A 132 -0.66 18.38 -5.22
N ASP A 133 -0.01 18.84 -4.15
CA ASP A 133 0.13 20.27 -3.84
C ASP A 133 0.75 21.01 -5.03
N LYS A 134 1.86 20.52 -5.59
CA LYS A 134 2.53 21.11 -6.78
C LYS A 134 1.62 21.15 -8.02
N VAL A 135 0.80 20.13 -8.21
CA VAL A 135 -0.13 20.07 -9.36
C VAL A 135 -1.30 21.03 -9.18
N LEU A 136 -1.83 21.13 -7.96
CA LEU A 136 -2.95 22.01 -7.65
C LEU A 136 -2.56 23.49 -7.60
N ASP A 137 -1.30 23.84 -7.35
CA ASP A 137 -0.80 25.23 -7.48
C ASP A 137 -1.02 25.80 -8.90
N ASN A 138 -1.12 24.91 -9.90
CA ASN A 138 -1.37 25.26 -11.29
C ASN A 138 -2.77 24.82 -11.78
N ALA A 139 -3.73 24.68 -10.86
CA ALA A 139 -5.06 24.09 -11.10
C ALA A 139 -5.92 24.83 -12.13
N ASN A 140 -5.61 26.10 -12.48
CA ASN A 140 -6.39 26.91 -13.42
C ASN A 140 -6.51 26.29 -14.83
N ARG A 141 -5.71 25.28 -15.15
CA ARG A 141 -5.69 24.57 -16.43
C ARG A 141 -6.25 23.16 -16.35
N LEU A 142 -6.66 22.72 -15.15
CA LEU A 142 -7.15 21.37 -14.92
C LEU A 142 -8.68 21.32 -15.02
N ASP A 143 -9.19 20.20 -15.53
CA ASP A 143 -10.61 19.87 -15.48
C ASP A 143 -11.09 19.70 -14.03
N LYS A 144 -12.34 20.08 -13.74
CA LYS A 144 -12.92 19.99 -12.39
C LYS A 144 -12.97 18.56 -11.87
N ASP A 145 -13.27 17.59 -12.72
CA ASP A 145 -13.33 16.18 -12.32
C ASP A 145 -11.96 15.66 -11.93
N LEU A 146 -10.93 16.11 -12.64
CA LEU A 146 -9.55 15.76 -12.34
C LEU A 146 -9.05 16.41 -11.03
N ILE A 147 -9.40 17.68 -10.79
CA ILE A 147 -9.12 18.35 -9.51
C ILE A 147 -9.77 17.58 -8.37
N ARG A 148 -11.03 17.13 -8.55
CA ARG A 148 -11.75 16.31 -7.57
C ARG A 148 -11.02 14.99 -7.30
N GLU A 149 -10.52 14.32 -8.31
CA GLU A 149 -9.77 13.06 -8.17
C GLU A 149 -8.45 13.29 -7.42
N PHE A 150 -7.68 14.35 -7.74
CA PHE A 150 -6.49 14.73 -6.97
C PHE A 150 -6.82 15.03 -5.51
N LYS A 151 -7.86 15.82 -5.24
CA LYS A 151 -8.32 16.10 -3.88
C LYS A 151 -8.74 14.85 -3.12
N TYR A 152 -9.36 13.87 -3.80
CA TYR A 152 -9.71 12.59 -3.19
C TYR A 152 -8.46 11.82 -2.70
N TRP A 153 -7.42 11.69 -3.54
CA TRP A 153 -6.17 11.04 -3.16
C TRP A 153 -5.38 11.84 -2.12
N LEU A 154 -5.44 13.17 -2.18
CA LEU A 154 -4.89 14.06 -1.15
C LEU A 154 -5.54 13.77 0.21
N CYS A 155 -6.87 13.74 0.28
CA CYS A 155 -7.59 13.46 1.52
C CYS A 155 -7.26 12.07 2.08
N LEU A 156 -7.15 11.04 1.24
CA LEU A 156 -6.73 9.70 1.68
C LEU A 156 -5.33 9.72 2.30
N SER A 157 -4.40 10.45 1.69
CA SER A 157 -3.00 10.55 2.17
C SER A 157 -2.90 11.38 3.45
N LEU A 158 -3.60 12.52 3.52
CA LEU A 158 -3.69 13.34 4.73
C LEU A 158 -4.29 12.56 5.90
N ALA A 159 -5.33 11.75 5.64
CA ALA A 159 -5.91 10.89 6.67
C ALA A 159 -4.90 9.86 7.19
N ARG A 160 -4.07 9.26 6.32
CA ARG A 160 -2.99 8.33 6.71
C ARG A 160 -1.92 9.01 7.56
N GLU A 161 -1.51 10.22 7.19
CA GLU A 161 -0.53 11.02 7.93
C GLU A 161 -1.13 11.68 9.18
N ARG A 162 -2.45 11.56 9.40
CA ARG A 162 -3.19 12.28 10.47
C ARG A 162 -3.02 13.81 10.39
N ASP A 163 -2.78 14.31 9.19
CA ASP A 163 -2.56 15.74 8.91
C ASP A 163 -3.87 16.53 9.12
N PRO A 164 -3.85 17.62 9.90
CA PRO A 164 -5.03 18.45 10.19
C PRO A 164 -5.62 19.11 8.94
N ARG A 165 -4.86 19.26 7.85
CA ARG A 165 -5.37 19.78 6.57
C ARG A 165 -6.51 18.96 6.00
N PHE A 166 -6.65 17.69 6.42
CA PHE A 166 -7.75 16.82 5.99
C PHE A 166 -9.11 17.51 6.12
N GLU A 167 -9.38 18.16 7.26
CA GLU A 167 -10.65 18.81 7.56
C GLU A 167 -11.00 19.96 6.58
N LEU A 168 -9.98 20.62 6.01
CA LEU A 168 -10.14 21.67 5.01
C LEU A 168 -10.30 21.09 3.61
N GLU A 169 -9.46 20.12 3.27
CA GLU A 169 -9.39 19.56 1.91
C GLU A 169 -10.62 18.71 1.55
N VAL A 170 -11.17 18.00 2.53
CA VAL A 170 -12.34 17.14 2.33
C VAL A 170 -13.62 17.91 1.97
N GLN A 171 -13.68 19.22 2.27
CA GLN A 171 -14.82 20.08 1.93
C GLN A 171 -15.02 20.26 0.41
N PHE A 172 -13.99 19.96 -0.40
CA PHE A 172 -14.08 19.97 -1.86
C PHE A 172 -14.65 18.68 -2.44
N ILE A 173 -14.93 17.67 -1.59
CA ILE A 173 -15.50 16.39 -2.00
C ILE A 173 -16.98 16.35 -1.59
N GLU A 174 -17.80 15.74 -2.42
CA GLU A 174 -19.24 15.67 -2.20
C GLU A 174 -19.75 14.22 -2.25
N GLY A 175 -21.00 14.04 -1.84
CA GLY A 175 -21.70 12.77 -2.04
C GLY A 175 -21.23 11.64 -1.14
N ALA A 176 -21.17 10.43 -1.70
CA ALA A 176 -20.75 9.23 -1.00
C ALA A 176 -19.26 9.24 -0.66
N ASP A 177 -18.43 9.84 -1.53
CA ASP A 177 -16.99 9.95 -1.33
C ASP A 177 -16.63 10.79 -0.09
N TYR A 178 -17.35 11.89 0.15
CA TYR A 178 -17.20 12.71 1.35
C TYR A 178 -17.40 11.86 2.62
N ASN A 179 -18.50 11.15 2.69
CA ASN A 179 -18.79 10.31 3.85
C ASN A 179 -17.77 9.17 3.97
N TYR A 180 -17.35 8.57 2.87
CA TYR A 180 -16.33 7.53 2.87
C TYR A 180 -14.99 8.06 3.44
N LEU A 181 -14.53 9.23 2.99
CA LEU A 181 -13.28 9.84 3.45
C LEU A 181 -13.31 10.16 4.95
N TYR A 182 -14.42 10.70 5.46
CA TYR A 182 -14.58 10.90 6.89
C TYR A 182 -14.61 9.59 7.67
N GLY A 183 -15.32 8.58 7.17
CA GLY A 183 -15.35 7.24 7.79
C GLY A 183 -13.95 6.63 7.85
N PHE A 184 -13.18 6.75 6.77
CA PHE A 184 -11.79 6.32 6.71
C PHE A 184 -10.90 7.09 7.71
N TYR A 185 -11.00 8.42 7.76
CA TYR A 185 -10.27 9.29 8.66
C TYR A 185 -10.53 8.97 10.14
N PHE A 186 -11.81 8.84 10.52
CA PHE A 186 -12.17 8.49 11.89
C PHE A 186 -11.71 7.07 12.28
N ARG A 187 -11.67 6.13 11.34
CA ARG A 187 -11.09 4.82 11.60
C ARG A 187 -9.58 4.92 11.90
N ILE A 188 -8.83 5.71 11.14
CA ILE A 188 -7.40 5.96 11.41
C ILE A 188 -7.21 6.63 12.78
N LYS A 189 -8.09 7.54 13.16
CA LYS A 189 -8.12 8.16 14.50
C LYS A 189 -8.63 7.24 15.62
N LYS A 190 -8.97 5.97 15.31
CA LYS A 190 -9.55 5.00 16.26
C LYS A 190 -10.91 5.43 16.85
N GLN A 191 -11.59 6.39 16.24
CA GLN A 191 -12.95 6.86 16.59
C GLN A 191 -13.99 6.01 15.86
N LEU A 192 -14.15 4.76 16.28
CA LEU A 192 -14.87 3.73 15.54
C LEU A 192 -16.39 4.00 15.39
N ASP A 193 -17.01 4.70 16.35
CA ASP A 193 -18.45 5.03 16.27
C ASP A 193 -18.69 6.08 15.16
N ASN A 194 -17.86 7.13 15.11
CA ASN A 194 -17.91 8.11 14.05
C ASN A 194 -17.61 7.48 12.69
N ALA A 195 -16.58 6.61 12.62
CA ALA A 195 -16.25 5.89 11.40
C ALA A 195 -17.44 5.07 10.89
N GLU A 196 -18.10 4.31 11.74
CA GLU A 196 -19.28 3.52 11.38
C GLU A 196 -20.41 4.40 10.84
N ASN A 197 -20.74 5.50 11.53
CA ASN A 197 -21.81 6.40 11.12
C ASN A 197 -21.58 7.00 9.73
N TYR A 198 -20.36 7.48 9.49
CA TYR A 198 -20.01 8.06 8.18
C TYR A 198 -19.97 7.00 7.07
N LEU A 199 -19.47 5.78 7.33
CA LEU A 199 -19.44 4.72 6.33
C LEU A 199 -20.85 4.22 5.99
N ARG A 200 -21.77 4.14 6.96
CA ARG A 200 -23.19 3.87 6.69
C ARG A 200 -23.80 4.97 5.84
N GLY A 201 -23.56 6.24 6.18
CA GLY A 201 -24.01 7.37 5.38
C GLY A 201 -23.43 7.40 3.96
N ALA A 202 -22.23 6.83 3.74
CA ALA A 202 -21.70 6.63 2.40
C ALA A 202 -22.49 5.57 1.62
N LEU A 203 -22.88 4.49 2.28
CA LEU A 203 -23.69 3.41 1.69
C LEU A 203 -25.15 3.80 1.46
N ASP A 204 -25.71 4.66 2.31
CA ASP A 204 -27.06 5.24 2.10
C ASP A 204 -27.11 6.07 0.81
N LYS A 205 -26.02 6.81 0.50
CA LYS A 205 -25.91 7.60 -0.73
C LYS A 205 -25.54 6.75 -1.96
N ASN A 206 -24.81 5.67 -1.77
CA ASN A 206 -24.40 4.73 -2.83
C ASN A 206 -24.27 3.31 -2.27
N ALA A 207 -25.37 2.55 -2.34
CA ALA A 207 -25.43 1.18 -1.83
C ALA A 207 -24.42 0.21 -2.47
N ASN A 208 -23.87 0.55 -3.65
CA ASN A 208 -22.87 -0.25 -4.37
C ASN A 208 -21.43 0.21 -4.14
N PHE A 209 -21.19 1.13 -3.22
CA PHE A 209 -19.85 1.67 -2.96
C PHE A 209 -18.93 0.64 -2.28
N GLN A 210 -18.22 -0.13 -3.07
CA GLN A 210 -17.40 -1.26 -2.60
C GLN A 210 -16.31 -0.86 -1.59
N ARG A 211 -15.69 0.31 -1.75
CA ARG A 211 -14.69 0.83 -0.81
C ARG A 211 -15.31 1.06 0.58
N ALA A 212 -16.49 1.66 0.63
CA ALA A 212 -17.21 1.89 1.89
C ALA A 212 -17.66 0.57 2.54
N LYS A 213 -18.14 -0.42 1.76
CA LYS A 213 -18.47 -1.75 2.27
C LYS A 213 -17.27 -2.42 2.95
N ARG A 214 -16.10 -2.39 2.32
CA ARG A 214 -14.86 -2.96 2.87
C ARG A 214 -14.42 -2.27 4.15
N GLU A 215 -14.43 -0.93 4.15
CA GLU A 215 -14.07 -0.16 5.34
C GLU A 215 -15.07 -0.36 6.49
N LEU A 216 -16.36 -0.44 6.20
CA LEU A 216 -17.38 -0.72 7.22
C LEU A 216 -17.18 -2.11 7.84
N VAL A 217 -16.88 -3.14 7.03
CA VAL A 217 -16.52 -4.47 7.54
C VAL A 217 -15.34 -4.38 8.51
N ASN A 218 -14.28 -3.63 8.15
CA ASN A 218 -13.11 -3.45 9.02
C ASN A 218 -13.51 -2.77 10.35
N VAL A 219 -14.29 -1.70 10.30
CA VAL A 219 -14.75 -0.99 11.51
C VAL A 219 -15.59 -1.88 12.39
N LEU A 220 -16.54 -2.62 11.82
CA LEU A 220 -17.40 -3.53 12.59
C LEU A 220 -16.63 -4.70 13.22
N LEU A 221 -15.60 -5.24 12.53
CA LEU A 221 -14.68 -6.22 13.10
C LEU A 221 -13.88 -5.64 14.28
N LEU A 222 -13.41 -4.39 14.17
CA LEU A 222 -12.72 -3.71 15.27
C LEU A 222 -13.66 -3.51 16.48
N LYS A 223 -14.94 -3.26 16.25
CA LYS A 223 -15.99 -3.15 17.26
C LYS A 223 -16.51 -4.52 17.76
N SER A 224 -15.97 -5.62 17.26
CA SER A 224 -16.41 -6.99 17.60
C SER A 224 -17.89 -7.30 17.27
N LYS A 225 -18.47 -6.60 16.30
CA LYS A 225 -19.86 -6.80 15.83
C LYS A 225 -19.95 -7.95 14.79
N PHE A 226 -19.46 -9.13 15.15
CA PHE A 226 -19.24 -10.24 14.22
C PHE A 226 -20.51 -10.73 13.51
N THR A 227 -21.64 -10.76 14.20
CA THR A 227 -22.93 -11.20 13.61
C THR A 227 -23.38 -10.27 12.50
N GLU A 228 -23.21 -8.96 12.69
CA GLU A 228 -23.60 -7.95 11.71
C GLU A 228 -22.68 -7.99 10.49
N VAL A 229 -21.39 -8.22 10.71
CA VAL A 229 -20.38 -8.28 9.63
C VAL A 229 -20.56 -9.47 8.70
N LEU A 230 -21.08 -10.60 9.21
CA LEU A 230 -21.01 -11.90 8.53
C LEU A 230 -21.57 -11.88 7.10
N SER A 231 -22.73 -11.26 6.88
CA SER A 231 -23.35 -11.20 5.55
C SER A 231 -22.54 -10.34 4.56
N MET A 232 -22.01 -9.20 5.04
CA MET A 232 -21.19 -8.29 4.21
C MET A 232 -19.82 -8.90 3.91
N ALA A 233 -19.19 -9.53 4.90
CA ALA A 233 -17.91 -10.20 4.72
C ALA A 233 -18.02 -11.35 3.73
N LYS A 234 -19.11 -12.15 3.82
CA LYS A 234 -19.43 -13.20 2.85
C LYS A 234 -19.58 -12.63 1.46
N SER A 235 -20.38 -11.57 1.28
CA SER A 235 -20.58 -10.93 -0.03
C SER A 235 -19.29 -10.38 -0.63
N ASN A 236 -18.44 -9.74 0.19
CA ASN A 236 -17.14 -9.24 -0.25
C ASN A 236 -16.21 -10.39 -0.69
N TYR A 237 -16.19 -11.50 0.04
CA TYR A 237 -15.43 -12.69 -0.31
C TYR A 237 -15.94 -13.33 -1.61
N GLU A 238 -17.25 -13.51 -1.77
CA GLU A 238 -17.84 -14.09 -2.99
C GLU A 238 -17.49 -13.29 -4.25
N ASN A 239 -17.39 -11.95 -4.12
CA ASN A 239 -16.99 -11.08 -5.22
C ASN A 239 -15.50 -11.19 -5.57
N GLN A 240 -14.62 -11.47 -4.58
CA GLN A 240 -13.17 -11.54 -4.76
C GLN A 240 -12.56 -12.64 -3.87
N LYS A 241 -12.74 -13.88 -4.26
CA LYS A 241 -12.41 -15.09 -3.47
C LYS A 241 -10.91 -15.22 -3.09
N LEU A 242 -10.01 -14.56 -3.80
CA LEU A 242 -8.57 -14.61 -3.52
C LEU A 242 -8.02 -13.33 -2.87
N ASN A 243 -8.87 -12.36 -2.53
CA ASN A 243 -8.45 -11.18 -1.79
C ASN A 243 -8.22 -11.53 -0.31
N ALA A 244 -6.99 -11.40 0.16
CA ALA A 244 -6.58 -11.83 1.51
C ALA A 244 -7.37 -11.15 2.63
N PHE A 245 -7.73 -9.88 2.47
CA PHE A 245 -8.50 -9.15 3.48
C PHE A 245 -9.97 -9.57 3.53
N HIS A 246 -10.57 -9.93 2.37
CA HIS A 246 -11.94 -10.46 2.32
C HIS A 246 -12.01 -11.85 2.93
N ILE A 247 -11.03 -12.71 2.65
CA ILE A 247 -10.87 -14.02 3.26
C ILE A 247 -10.76 -13.89 4.78
N GLN A 248 -9.86 -13.03 5.26
CA GLN A 248 -9.66 -12.76 6.68
C GLN A 248 -10.94 -12.29 7.38
N ALA A 249 -11.63 -11.32 6.79
CA ALA A 249 -12.85 -10.75 7.37
C ALA A 249 -13.96 -11.81 7.51
N TYR A 250 -14.14 -12.62 6.48
CA TYR A 250 -15.14 -13.69 6.50
C TYR A 250 -14.77 -14.80 7.48
N PHE A 251 -13.49 -15.21 7.52
CA PHE A 251 -12.97 -16.16 8.50
C PHE A 251 -13.19 -15.70 9.94
N ILE A 252 -12.81 -14.48 10.28
CA ILE A 252 -13.01 -13.92 11.63
C ILE A 252 -14.49 -13.93 11.99
N SER A 253 -15.38 -13.50 11.08
CA SER A 253 -16.82 -13.44 11.33
C SER A 253 -17.42 -14.82 11.58
N LEU A 254 -17.00 -15.86 10.85
CA LEU A 254 -17.44 -17.23 11.03
C LEU A 254 -16.92 -17.81 12.35
N THR A 255 -15.64 -17.72 12.62
CA THR A 255 -15.01 -18.31 13.81
C THR A 255 -15.48 -17.68 15.12
N ARG A 256 -16.12 -16.51 15.09
CA ARG A 256 -16.72 -15.86 16.27
C ARG A 256 -18.20 -16.19 16.48
N LYS A 257 -18.80 -17.06 15.65
CA LYS A 257 -20.14 -17.60 15.90
C LYS A 257 -20.15 -18.40 17.21
N LYS A 258 -21.27 -18.35 17.93
CA LYS A 258 -21.43 -19.10 19.18
C LYS A 258 -21.32 -20.62 18.96
N TYR A 259 -21.86 -21.11 17.83
CA TYR A 259 -21.80 -22.51 17.42
C TYR A 259 -21.40 -22.56 15.94
N LEU A 260 -20.49 -23.46 15.61
CA LEU A 260 -20.05 -23.74 14.24
C LEU A 260 -20.77 -24.99 13.73
N SER A 261 -21.56 -24.85 12.69
CA SER A 261 -22.13 -25.99 11.97
C SER A 261 -21.04 -26.75 11.18
N LYS A 262 -21.40 -27.91 10.63
CA LYS A 262 -20.49 -28.62 9.72
C LYS A 262 -20.18 -27.77 8.51
N ASP A 263 -21.19 -27.14 7.90
CA ASP A 263 -21.04 -26.28 6.74
C ASP A 263 -20.14 -25.08 7.05
N ASP A 264 -20.22 -24.46 8.25
CA ASP A 264 -19.32 -23.39 8.65
C ASP A 264 -17.86 -23.87 8.69
N LYS A 265 -17.60 -25.08 9.18
CA LYS A 265 -16.26 -25.66 9.22
C LYS A 265 -15.72 -25.95 7.82
N ASP A 266 -16.55 -26.48 6.94
CA ASP A 266 -16.18 -26.74 5.53
C ASP A 266 -15.82 -25.42 4.81
N VAL A 267 -16.57 -24.33 5.07
CA VAL A 267 -16.25 -22.99 4.54
C VAL A 267 -14.96 -22.45 5.16
N ILE A 268 -14.72 -22.61 6.45
CA ILE A 268 -13.47 -22.18 7.10
C ILE A 268 -12.27 -22.89 6.48
N ASP A 269 -12.38 -24.19 6.21
CA ASP A 269 -11.31 -24.95 5.54
C ASP A 269 -11.09 -24.49 4.09
N GLU A 270 -12.16 -24.10 3.36
CA GLU A 270 -12.04 -23.46 2.05
C GLU A 270 -11.29 -22.12 2.13
N LEU A 271 -11.63 -21.28 3.12
CA LEU A 271 -10.97 -19.98 3.33
C LEU A 271 -9.48 -20.13 3.63
N LEU A 272 -9.08 -21.15 4.43
CA LEU A 272 -7.66 -21.44 4.69
C LEU A 272 -6.92 -21.89 3.42
N LYS A 273 -7.55 -22.67 2.56
CA LYS A 273 -6.97 -23.04 1.25
C LYS A 273 -6.84 -21.85 0.32
N ASN A 274 -7.82 -20.94 0.32
CA ASN A 274 -7.84 -19.80 -0.59
C ASN A 274 -6.84 -18.72 -0.17
N ILE A 275 -6.60 -18.51 1.13
CA ILE A 275 -5.56 -17.58 1.59
C ILE A 275 -4.16 -18.03 1.17
N GLU A 276 -3.89 -19.34 1.13
CA GLU A 276 -2.61 -19.89 0.67
C GLU A 276 -2.39 -19.67 -0.85
N ARG A 277 -3.48 -19.55 -1.62
CA ARG A 277 -3.45 -19.31 -3.08
C ARG A 277 -3.45 -17.81 -3.43
N SER A 278 -3.69 -16.95 -2.46
CA SER A 278 -3.75 -15.50 -2.67
C SER A 278 -2.37 -14.96 -3.04
N SER A 279 -2.32 -14.09 -4.05
CA SER A 279 -1.13 -13.35 -4.46
C SER A 279 -0.93 -12.03 -3.71
N ASP A 280 -1.83 -11.68 -2.78
CA ASP A 280 -1.71 -10.49 -1.96
C ASP A 280 -0.41 -10.55 -1.13
N PHE A 281 0.31 -9.43 -1.06
CA PHE A 281 1.62 -9.36 -0.38
C PHE A 281 1.55 -9.69 1.12
N ARG A 282 0.40 -9.52 1.77
CA ARG A 282 0.15 -9.88 3.18
C ARG A 282 -0.47 -11.27 3.39
N ALA A 283 -0.77 -11.99 2.32
CA ALA A 283 -1.50 -13.27 2.41
C ALA A 283 -0.80 -14.26 3.36
N LYS A 284 0.53 -14.38 3.28
CA LYS A 284 1.32 -15.27 4.14
C LYS A 284 1.23 -14.92 5.62
N GLU A 285 1.28 -13.62 5.97
CA GLU A 285 1.14 -13.14 7.34
C GLU A 285 -0.27 -13.39 7.88
N ILE A 286 -1.29 -13.09 7.06
CA ILE A 286 -2.69 -13.32 7.41
C ILE A 286 -2.96 -14.81 7.60
N ALA A 287 -2.48 -15.67 6.69
CA ALA A 287 -2.66 -17.13 6.76
C ALA A 287 -2.10 -17.71 8.07
N SER A 288 -0.90 -17.27 8.48
CA SER A 288 -0.26 -17.75 9.72
C SER A 288 -1.09 -17.43 10.97
N VAL A 289 -1.68 -16.23 11.02
CA VAL A 289 -2.54 -15.82 12.14
C VAL A 289 -3.88 -16.57 12.10
N MET A 290 -4.50 -16.69 10.92
CA MET A 290 -5.73 -17.48 10.74
C MET A 290 -5.54 -18.93 11.21
N LYS A 291 -4.37 -19.54 10.96
CA LYS A 291 -4.04 -20.88 11.45
C LYS A 291 -4.01 -20.95 12.98
N GLY A 292 -3.45 -19.95 13.65
CA GLY A 292 -3.48 -19.87 15.11
C GLY A 292 -4.91 -19.73 15.65
N GLU A 293 -5.74 -18.90 15.05
CA GLU A 293 -7.15 -18.74 15.43
C GLU A 293 -7.96 -20.00 15.12
N TYR A 294 -7.71 -20.70 14.02
CA TYR A 294 -8.33 -21.98 13.68
C TYR A 294 -8.08 -23.03 14.77
N LEU A 295 -6.84 -23.15 15.25
CA LEU A 295 -6.48 -24.06 16.34
C LEU A 295 -7.31 -23.77 17.60
N TYR A 296 -7.56 -22.51 17.92
CA TYR A 296 -8.36 -22.15 19.09
C TYR A 296 -9.87 -22.35 18.88
N TYR A 297 -10.44 -21.76 17.81
CA TYR A 297 -11.89 -21.66 17.65
C TYR A 297 -12.54 -22.91 17.03
N VAL A 298 -11.78 -23.70 16.27
CA VAL A 298 -12.30 -24.86 15.53
C VAL A 298 -11.79 -26.17 16.11
N VAL A 299 -10.50 -26.26 16.40
CA VAL A 299 -9.86 -27.48 16.94
C VAL A 299 -9.96 -27.54 18.47
N ASN A 300 -10.11 -26.40 19.15
CA ASN A 300 -10.08 -26.23 20.60
C ASN A 300 -8.72 -26.57 21.26
N ASP A 301 -7.60 -26.37 20.50
CA ASP A 301 -6.23 -26.50 21.01
C ASP A 301 -5.65 -25.14 21.38
N THR A 302 -5.91 -24.71 22.63
CA THR A 302 -5.46 -23.41 23.14
C THR A 302 -3.94 -23.30 23.21
N THR A 303 -3.24 -24.37 23.55
CA THR A 303 -1.77 -24.36 23.71
C THR A 303 -1.08 -24.14 22.38
N SER A 304 -1.44 -24.91 21.36
CA SER A 304 -0.89 -24.75 20.02
C SER A 304 -1.29 -23.42 19.39
N ALA A 305 -2.51 -22.93 19.63
CA ALA A 305 -2.98 -21.63 19.17
C ALA A 305 -2.10 -20.49 19.71
N ILE A 306 -1.90 -20.44 21.02
CA ILE A 306 -1.06 -19.41 21.67
C ILE A 306 0.38 -19.47 21.16
N ARG A 307 0.97 -20.66 21.04
CA ARG A 307 2.31 -20.82 20.50
C ARG A 307 2.42 -20.25 19.08
N THR A 308 1.49 -20.65 18.20
CA THR A 308 1.47 -20.18 16.79
C THR A 308 1.31 -18.67 16.71
N LEU A 309 0.41 -18.06 17.50
CA LEU A 309 0.20 -16.62 17.49
C LEU A 309 1.36 -15.82 18.08
N ARG A 310 2.09 -16.37 19.07
CA ARG A 310 3.34 -15.76 19.55
C ARG A 310 4.42 -15.76 18.47
N GLU A 311 4.58 -16.87 17.74
CA GLU A 311 5.50 -16.90 16.60
C GLU A 311 5.10 -15.89 15.51
N CYS A 312 3.81 -15.66 15.28
CA CYS A 312 3.33 -14.61 14.37
C CYS A 312 3.69 -13.21 14.88
N LEU A 313 3.58 -12.94 16.20
CA LEU A 313 4.02 -11.67 16.78
C LEU A 313 5.50 -11.41 16.56
N ASP A 314 6.35 -12.44 16.63
CA ASP A 314 7.79 -12.28 16.44
C ASP A 314 8.16 -12.10 14.96
N LYS A 315 7.53 -12.84 14.05
CA LYS A 315 7.95 -12.95 12.64
C LYS A 315 7.25 -11.96 11.69
N ASN A 316 5.96 -11.62 11.94
CA ASN A 316 5.18 -10.78 11.02
C ASN A 316 5.64 -9.32 11.09
N LYS A 317 5.67 -8.63 9.95
CA LYS A 317 5.94 -7.19 9.90
C LYS A 317 4.85 -6.39 10.61
N SER A 318 3.57 -6.71 10.32
CA SER A 318 2.43 -6.09 11.00
C SER A 318 2.07 -6.86 12.28
N LYS A 319 2.18 -6.17 13.42
CA LYS A 319 1.83 -6.74 14.73
C LYS A 319 0.32 -6.66 15.05
N HIS A 320 -0.42 -5.83 14.35
CA HIS A 320 -1.81 -5.51 14.68
C HIS A 320 -2.74 -6.73 14.71
N TYR A 321 -2.72 -7.57 13.66
CA TYR A 321 -3.61 -8.74 13.59
C TYR A 321 -3.23 -9.84 14.60
N PRO A 322 -1.96 -10.30 14.66
CA PRO A 322 -1.58 -11.32 15.64
C PRO A 322 -1.76 -10.85 17.09
N LYS A 323 -1.47 -9.57 17.40
CA LYS A 323 -1.71 -8.96 18.70
C LYS A 323 -3.19 -9.04 19.10
N LYS A 324 -4.08 -8.61 18.22
CA LYS A 324 -5.53 -8.69 18.49
C LYS A 324 -5.99 -10.15 18.68
N ALA A 325 -5.56 -11.06 17.80
CA ALA A 325 -5.94 -12.46 17.86
C ALA A 325 -5.53 -13.14 19.18
N ILE A 326 -4.28 -12.95 19.61
CA ILE A 326 -3.79 -13.56 20.84
C ILE A 326 -4.42 -12.93 22.09
N ASN A 327 -4.64 -11.60 22.10
CA ASN A 327 -5.28 -10.91 23.21
C ASN A 327 -6.74 -11.31 23.39
N ASP A 328 -7.47 -11.51 22.29
CA ASP A 328 -8.84 -12.01 22.34
C ASP A 328 -8.90 -13.41 22.98
N ILE A 329 -7.90 -14.26 22.70
CA ILE A 329 -7.80 -15.59 23.34
C ILE A 329 -7.46 -15.46 24.81
N TYR A 330 -6.43 -14.69 25.19
CA TYR A 330 -6.05 -14.50 26.59
C TYR A 330 -7.20 -13.93 27.44
N LYS A 331 -7.94 -12.95 26.91
CA LYS A 331 -9.14 -12.40 27.58
C LYS A 331 -10.21 -13.47 27.80
N LYS A 332 -10.46 -14.35 26.80
CA LYS A 332 -11.44 -15.44 26.91
C LYS A 332 -11.08 -16.52 27.91
N ILE A 333 -9.79 -16.82 28.08
CA ILE A 333 -9.33 -17.79 29.09
C ILE A 333 -9.03 -17.16 30.47
N GLY A 334 -9.38 -15.86 30.66
CA GLY A 334 -9.22 -15.14 31.93
C GLY A 334 -7.84 -14.59 32.24
N MET A 335 -6.89 -14.68 31.29
CA MET A 335 -5.51 -14.18 31.45
C MET A 335 -5.37 -12.70 31.03
N ILE A 336 -6.20 -11.83 31.63
CA ILE A 336 -6.29 -10.41 31.26
C ILE A 336 -4.96 -9.66 31.47
N GLY A 337 -4.19 -9.98 32.53
CA GLY A 337 -2.88 -9.38 32.80
C GLY A 337 -1.90 -9.60 31.64
N VAL A 338 -1.82 -10.82 31.12
CA VAL A 338 -0.96 -11.17 29.98
C VAL A 338 -1.39 -10.43 28.70
N ALA A 339 -2.71 -10.32 28.47
CA ALA A 339 -3.22 -9.56 27.33
C ALA A 339 -2.81 -8.07 27.40
N ASN A 340 -2.88 -7.47 28.59
CA ASN A 340 -2.48 -6.06 28.80
C ASN A 340 -0.96 -5.87 28.62
N GLU A 341 -0.12 -6.81 29.07
CA GLU A 341 1.33 -6.79 28.85
C GLU A 341 1.66 -6.80 27.33
N ILE A 342 1.00 -7.65 26.58
CA ILE A 342 1.15 -7.72 25.11
C ILE A 342 0.69 -6.42 24.46
N ASP A 343 -0.45 -5.86 24.89
CA ASP A 343 -0.94 -4.59 24.37
C ASP A 343 0.07 -3.47 24.63
N THR A 344 0.63 -3.38 25.82
CA THR A 344 1.65 -2.36 26.17
C THR A 344 2.90 -2.53 25.34
N LYS A 345 3.49 -3.74 25.32
CA LYS A 345 4.73 -4.03 24.60
C LYS A 345 4.65 -3.68 23.10
N TYR A 346 3.59 -4.11 22.42
CA TYR A 346 3.48 -3.95 20.98
C TYR A 346 2.72 -2.68 20.53
N ASN A 347 2.15 -1.86 21.45
CA ASN A 347 1.70 -0.52 21.13
C ASN A 347 2.86 0.45 20.95
N GLU A 348 3.90 0.33 21.77
CA GLU A 348 5.13 1.12 21.63
C GLU A 348 5.88 0.79 20.33
N GLU A 349 5.89 -0.48 19.93
CA GLU A 349 6.48 -0.91 18.65
C GLU A 349 5.66 -0.43 17.44
N ASP A 350 4.32 -0.46 17.50
CA ASP A 350 3.46 0.07 16.44
C ASP A 350 3.66 1.60 16.26
N GLU A 351 3.82 2.36 17.34
CA GLU A 351 4.12 3.80 17.28
C GLU A 351 5.54 4.09 16.78
N THR A 352 6.52 3.25 17.11
CA THR A 352 7.87 3.36 16.58
C THR A 352 7.95 2.92 15.12
N TYR A 353 7.23 1.88 14.71
CA TYR A 353 7.14 1.46 13.32
C TYR A 353 6.51 2.54 12.44
N ASP A 354 5.44 3.18 12.89
CA ASP A 354 4.86 4.35 12.23
C ASP A 354 5.85 5.53 12.13
N LYS A 355 6.67 5.77 13.16
CA LYS A 355 7.71 6.82 13.17
C LYS A 355 8.91 6.48 12.26
N TRP A 356 9.33 5.21 12.17
CA TRP A 356 10.46 4.79 11.33
C TRP A 356 10.14 4.83 9.84
N ASN A 357 8.91 4.55 9.45
CA ASN A 357 8.44 4.71 8.06
C ASN A 357 8.21 6.17 7.66
N HIS A 358 8.29 7.11 8.63
CA HIS A 358 8.09 8.55 8.45
C HIS A 358 9.39 9.36 8.61
N SER A 359 10.54 8.73 8.83
CA SER A 359 11.84 9.42 8.85
C SER A 359 12.33 9.67 7.42
N PRO A 360 12.81 10.90 7.10
CA PRO A 360 13.14 11.34 5.74
C PRO A 360 14.29 10.56 5.11
#